data_5554f8e0c7d860670ab3f52e825c613a
#
_entry.id   5554f8e0c7d860670ab3f52e825c613a
#
_cell.length_a   1.000
_cell.length_b   1.000
_cell.length_c   1.000
_cell.angle_alpha   90.00
_cell.angle_beta   90.00
_cell.angle_gamma   90.00
#
_symmetry.space_group_name_H-M   'P 1'
#
loop_
_entity.id
_entity.type
_entity.pdbx_description
1 polymer ?
#
loop_
_entity_poly.entity_id
_entity_poly.type
_entity_poly.pdbx_seq_one_letter_code
_entity_poly.pdbx_strand_id
1 'polypeptide(L)'
;KNKLILRGIKQSSPLGTGLFLGLRSLDPVLQYGLLAKGIAAGAIHKLGGKTLAQGPPVVTNTILDRLALSPYRLILLGMAAGSAIKQNYWLVGICQEEFPPLSAIEVSVFNSVFNSVNSLLFTCSMTSASVNGEHFPQTPLLVGSALYLVGIFTETFSEWQRLQFKKNPANKGKVYTGGLFRFARHINYAGYTLWRAGYALAAGGWTWGAIVGAFFSYNFISDGIPELNRYCQERYGEQWQNYRKQTPYKLFPYIY
;
A
#
# COMPACT_ATOMS: atom_id res chain seq x y z
N LYS A 1 15.21 -16.53 -9.46
CA LYS A 1 14.51 -15.55 -8.61
C LYS A 1 13.20 -16.19 -8.14
N ASN A 2 13.01 -16.36 -6.83
CA ASN A 2 11.75 -16.80 -6.27
C ASN A 2 10.65 -15.79 -6.65
N LYS A 3 9.62 -16.27 -7.34
CA LYS A 3 8.50 -15.41 -7.74
C LYS A 3 7.51 -15.35 -6.57
N LEU A 4 7.26 -14.17 -6.04
CA LEU A 4 6.29 -13.94 -4.95
C LEU A 4 4.86 -14.39 -5.32
N ILE A 5 4.51 -14.33 -6.59
CA ILE A 5 3.23 -14.79 -7.13
C ILE A 5 3.50 -15.69 -8.33
N LEU A 6 2.94 -16.90 -8.33
CA LEU A 6 3.05 -17.82 -9.44
C LEU A 6 2.05 -17.45 -10.54
N ARG A 7 2.45 -16.53 -11.42
CA ARG A 7 1.59 -15.98 -12.48
C ARG A 7 1.04 -17.05 -13.39
N GLY A 8 -0.28 -17.04 -13.57
CA GLY A 8 -0.99 -17.96 -14.44
C GLY A 8 -1.32 -19.32 -13.82
N ILE A 9 -0.80 -19.64 -12.63
CA ILE A 9 -1.14 -20.86 -11.91
C ILE A 9 -2.32 -20.56 -10.99
N LYS A 10 -3.46 -21.18 -11.27
CA LYS A 10 -4.70 -21.03 -10.49
C LYS A 10 -4.86 -22.27 -9.61
N GLN A 11 -4.14 -22.30 -8.50
CA GLN A 11 -4.27 -23.34 -7.48
C GLN A 11 -4.70 -22.74 -6.15
N SER A 12 -5.44 -23.52 -5.37
CA SER A 12 -5.80 -23.12 -4.01
C SER A 12 -4.58 -23.21 -3.10
N SER A 13 -4.33 -22.18 -2.31
CA SER A 13 -3.28 -22.15 -1.30
C SER A 13 -3.88 -21.76 0.07
N PRO A 14 -4.64 -22.65 0.72
CA PRO A 14 -5.34 -22.31 1.97
C PRO A 14 -4.39 -21.86 3.08
N LEU A 15 -3.24 -22.52 3.21
CA LEU A 15 -2.23 -22.18 4.21
C LEU A 15 -1.62 -20.80 3.93
N GLY A 16 -1.24 -20.51 2.67
CA GLY A 16 -0.72 -19.21 2.28
C GLY A 16 -1.75 -18.10 2.51
N THR A 17 -3.00 -18.34 2.12
CA THR A 17 -4.11 -17.42 2.35
C THR A 17 -4.34 -17.17 3.84
N GLY A 18 -4.41 -18.22 4.67
CA GLY A 18 -4.63 -18.10 6.11
C GLY A 18 -3.49 -17.35 6.81
N LEU A 19 -2.23 -17.65 6.47
CA LEU A 19 -1.06 -16.95 6.99
C LEU A 19 -1.09 -15.46 6.64
N PHE A 20 -1.37 -15.13 5.39
CA PHE A 20 -1.43 -13.73 4.96
C PHE A 20 -2.54 -12.97 5.69
N LEU A 21 -3.76 -13.50 5.71
CA LEU A 21 -4.90 -12.88 6.41
C LEU A 21 -4.58 -12.66 7.89
N GLY A 22 -4.02 -13.66 8.58
CA GLY A 22 -3.63 -13.56 9.98
C GLY A 22 -2.56 -12.49 10.22
N LEU A 23 -1.45 -12.59 9.52
CA LEU A 23 -0.32 -11.66 9.69
C LEU A 23 -0.70 -10.22 9.33
N ARG A 24 -1.45 -10.01 8.23
CA ARG A 24 -1.90 -8.66 7.85
C ARG A 24 -2.93 -8.10 8.82
N SER A 25 -3.79 -8.93 9.42
CA SER A 25 -4.75 -8.49 10.44
C SER A 25 -4.09 -8.16 11.78
N LEU A 26 -2.94 -8.75 12.09
CA LEU A 26 -2.14 -8.41 13.27
C LEU A 26 -1.37 -7.09 13.13
N ASP A 27 -1.10 -6.64 11.91
CA ASP A 27 -0.34 -5.41 11.69
C ASP A 27 -0.97 -4.15 12.31
N PRO A 28 -2.28 -3.86 12.16
CA PRO A 28 -2.91 -2.73 12.87
C PRO A 28 -2.77 -2.81 14.39
N VAL A 29 -2.75 -4.00 14.96
CA VAL A 29 -2.52 -4.21 16.42
C VAL A 29 -1.10 -3.81 16.80
N LEU A 30 -0.11 -4.22 16.01
CA LEU A 30 1.27 -3.80 16.18
C LEU A 30 1.41 -2.27 16.05
N GLN A 31 0.79 -1.67 15.03
CA GLN A 31 0.84 -0.22 14.83
C GLN A 31 0.15 0.54 15.99
N TYR A 32 -0.95 0.02 16.52
CA TYR A 32 -1.55 0.56 17.74
C TYR A 32 -0.58 0.51 18.92
N GLY A 33 0.13 -0.59 19.10
CA GLY A 33 1.18 -0.72 20.12
C GLY A 33 2.28 0.35 19.99
N LEU A 34 2.74 0.61 18.76
CA LEU A 34 3.74 1.64 18.48
C LEU A 34 3.18 3.06 18.71
N LEU A 35 1.99 3.34 18.20
CA LEU A 35 1.39 4.68 18.25
C LEU A 35 0.81 5.06 19.62
N ALA A 36 0.19 4.11 20.35
CA ALA A 36 -0.55 4.36 21.58
C ALA A 36 0.20 3.96 22.84
N LYS A 37 0.88 2.81 22.81
CA LYS A 37 1.48 2.21 24.01
C LYS A 37 2.97 2.47 24.17
N GLY A 38 3.59 3.13 23.19
CA GLY A 38 4.99 3.52 23.24
C GLY A 38 5.96 2.34 23.33
N ILE A 39 5.61 1.17 22.76
CA ILE A 39 6.44 -0.05 22.83
C ILE A 39 7.83 0.15 22.23
N ALA A 40 8.03 1.16 21.39
CA ALA A 40 9.33 1.50 20.82
C ALA A 40 10.04 2.66 21.55
N ALA A 41 9.48 3.22 22.62
CA ALA A 41 10.06 4.37 23.32
C ALA A 41 11.50 4.10 23.76
N GLY A 42 11.76 2.91 24.33
CA GLY A 42 13.10 2.52 24.76
C GLY A 42 14.12 2.46 23.61
N ALA A 43 13.72 2.01 22.42
CA ALA A 43 14.59 2.00 21.25
C ALA A 43 14.88 3.43 20.75
N ILE A 44 13.87 4.29 20.69
CA ILE A 44 14.02 5.70 20.31
C ILE A 44 15.00 6.41 21.25
N HIS A 45 14.85 6.22 22.58
CA HIS A 45 15.74 6.84 23.58
C HIS A 45 17.18 6.32 23.48
N LYS A 46 17.37 5.01 23.26
CA LYS A 46 18.72 4.43 23.06
C LYS A 46 19.43 5.00 21.82
N LEU A 47 18.69 5.42 20.80
CA LEU A 47 19.22 6.07 19.61
C LEU A 47 19.37 7.61 19.78
N GLY A 48 19.19 8.14 21.00
CA GLY A 48 19.30 9.57 21.28
C GLY A 48 18.07 10.41 20.90
N GLY A 49 16.98 9.77 20.46
CA GLY A 49 15.74 10.46 20.12
C GLY A 49 14.85 10.71 21.34
N LYS A 50 13.86 11.59 21.15
CA LYS A 50 12.80 11.87 22.13
C LYS A 50 11.46 11.41 21.56
N THR A 51 10.64 10.80 22.39
CA THR A 51 9.29 10.40 21.98
C THR A 51 8.35 11.60 21.95
N LEU A 52 7.49 11.62 20.94
CA LEU A 52 6.42 12.61 20.81
C LEU A 52 5.35 12.36 21.88
N ALA A 53 4.87 13.43 22.53
CA ALA A 53 3.75 13.35 23.47
C ALA A 53 2.51 12.74 22.81
N GLN A 54 1.68 12.04 23.60
CA GLN A 54 0.48 11.35 23.09
C GLN A 54 -0.55 12.35 22.52
N GLY A 55 -0.62 13.54 23.10
CA GLY A 55 -1.67 14.52 22.81
C GLY A 55 -3.04 14.13 23.40
N PRO A 56 -4.01 15.03 23.40
CA PRO A 56 -5.35 14.76 23.88
C PRO A 56 -6.05 13.74 22.97
N PRO A 57 -6.77 12.75 23.54
CA PRO A 57 -7.54 11.82 22.73
C PRO A 57 -8.71 12.53 22.04
N VAL A 58 -9.01 12.06 20.82
CA VAL A 58 -10.22 12.54 20.11
C VAL A 58 -11.47 11.98 20.79
N VAL A 59 -12.53 12.79 20.85
CA VAL A 59 -13.86 12.37 21.33
C VAL A 59 -14.80 12.31 20.12
N THR A 60 -15.15 11.11 19.72
CA THR A 60 -16.04 10.84 18.57
C THR A 60 -17.43 10.40 19.00
N ASN A 61 -17.63 10.10 20.30
CA ASN A 61 -18.82 9.45 20.85
C ASN A 61 -19.10 8.07 20.21
N THR A 62 -18.06 7.38 19.78
CA THR A 62 -18.11 6.04 19.19
C THR A 62 -17.16 5.07 19.91
N ILE A 63 -17.16 3.81 19.46
CA ILE A 63 -16.21 2.79 19.97
C ILE A 63 -14.74 3.20 19.75
N LEU A 64 -14.45 4.10 18.84
CA LEU A 64 -13.08 4.60 18.55
C LEU A 64 -12.47 5.34 19.75
N ASP A 65 -13.27 5.91 20.63
CA ASP A 65 -12.81 6.61 21.83
C ASP A 65 -12.05 5.68 22.78
N ARG A 66 -12.36 4.37 22.74
CA ARG A 66 -11.64 3.34 23.52
C ARG A 66 -10.18 3.19 23.11
N LEU A 67 -9.79 3.64 21.92
CA LEU A 67 -8.41 3.63 21.47
C LEU A 67 -7.55 4.69 22.18
N ALA A 68 -8.19 5.74 22.73
CA ALA A 68 -7.56 6.85 23.45
C ALA A 68 -6.41 7.51 22.65
N LEU A 69 -6.60 7.69 21.35
CA LEU A 69 -5.62 8.27 20.45
C LEU A 69 -5.94 9.74 20.14
N SER A 70 -4.89 10.54 19.98
CA SER A 70 -5.05 11.87 19.37
C SER A 70 -5.52 11.74 17.90
N PRO A 71 -6.16 12.80 17.32
CA PRO A 71 -6.67 12.75 15.96
C PRO A 71 -5.62 12.30 14.94
N TYR A 72 -4.40 12.81 15.03
CA TYR A 72 -3.31 12.44 14.13
C TYR A 72 -2.98 10.93 14.21
N ARG A 73 -2.80 10.42 15.44
CA ARG A 73 -2.48 9.00 15.66
C ARG A 73 -3.61 8.08 15.20
N LEU A 74 -4.86 8.52 15.37
CA LEU A 74 -6.03 7.78 14.90
C LEU A 74 -6.05 7.68 13.37
N ILE A 75 -5.71 8.76 12.65
CA ILE A 75 -5.62 8.75 11.18
C ILE A 75 -4.51 7.79 10.72
N LEU A 76 -3.33 7.83 11.32
CA LEU A 76 -2.22 6.92 10.97
C LEU A 76 -2.58 5.46 11.25
N LEU A 77 -3.25 5.17 12.36
CA LEU A 77 -3.77 3.83 12.66
C LEU A 77 -4.82 3.41 11.62
N GLY A 78 -5.69 4.35 11.20
CA GLY A 78 -6.66 4.15 10.12
C GLY A 78 -5.98 3.79 8.79
N MET A 79 -4.84 4.42 8.46
CA MET A 79 -4.05 4.08 7.28
C MET A 79 -3.46 2.66 7.39
N ALA A 80 -2.95 2.27 8.55
CA ALA A 80 -2.45 0.91 8.78
C ALA A 80 -3.58 -0.13 8.60
N ALA A 81 -4.72 0.10 9.24
CA ALA A 81 -5.89 -0.78 9.15
C ALA A 81 -6.44 -0.85 7.72
N GLY A 82 -6.58 0.29 7.05
CA GLY A 82 -7.05 0.37 5.67
C GLY A 82 -6.14 -0.38 4.69
N SER A 83 -4.81 -0.28 4.87
CA SER A 83 -3.86 -1.03 4.06
C SER A 83 -3.98 -2.56 4.28
N ALA A 84 -4.19 -2.99 5.52
CA ALA A 84 -4.39 -4.41 5.85
C ALA A 84 -5.70 -4.94 5.27
N ILE A 85 -6.80 -4.20 5.43
CA ILE A 85 -8.12 -4.54 4.88
C ILE A 85 -8.04 -4.64 3.34
N LYS A 86 -7.44 -3.64 2.69
CA LYS A 86 -7.27 -3.62 1.23
C LYS A 86 -6.48 -4.82 0.73
N GLN A 87 -5.39 -5.17 1.38
CA GLN A 87 -4.54 -6.28 0.97
C GLN A 87 -5.21 -7.64 1.23
N ASN A 88 -5.91 -7.78 2.34
CA ASN A 88 -6.71 -8.98 2.62
C ASN A 88 -7.84 -9.14 1.57
N TYR A 89 -8.55 -8.05 1.25
CA TYR A 89 -9.55 -8.04 0.18
C TYR A 89 -8.95 -8.40 -1.19
N TRP A 90 -7.76 -7.84 -1.51
CA TRP A 90 -7.07 -8.18 -2.74
C TRP A 90 -6.80 -9.69 -2.84
N LEU A 91 -6.30 -10.31 -1.78
CA LEU A 91 -5.97 -11.73 -1.80
C LEU A 91 -7.22 -12.60 -1.98
N VAL A 92 -8.29 -12.35 -1.21
CA VAL A 92 -9.47 -13.24 -1.23
C VAL A 92 -10.50 -12.85 -2.29
N GLY A 93 -10.55 -11.58 -2.70
CA GLY A 93 -11.58 -11.06 -3.60
C GLY A 93 -11.11 -10.86 -5.04
N ILE A 94 -9.82 -10.60 -5.26
CA ILE A 94 -9.27 -10.22 -6.56
C ILE A 94 -8.24 -11.22 -7.08
N CYS A 95 -7.31 -11.65 -6.26
CA CYS A 95 -6.25 -12.59 -6.64
C CYS A 95 -6.84 -13.96 -6.97
N GLN A 96 -6.50 -14.46 -8.17
CA GLN A 96 -6.92 -15.80 -8.62
C GLN A 96 -5.73 -16.74 -8.76
N GLU A 97 -4.54 -16.30 -8.43
CA GLU A 97 -3.29 -17.03 -8.60
C GLU A 97 -2.88 -17.65 -7.26
N GLU A 98 -2.11 -18.72 -7.34
CA GLU A 98 -1.55 -19.38 -6.16
C GLU A 98 -0.67 -18.40 -5.38
N PHE A 99 -0.87 -18.37 -4.06
CA PHE A 99 -0.12 -17.53 -3.14
C PHE A 99 0.57 -18.40 -2.08
N PRO A 100 1.82 -18.82 -2.32
CA PRO A 100 2.54 -19.76 -1.45
C PRO A 100 2.72 -19.23 -0.03
N PRO A 101 2.82 -20.11 1.01
CA PRO A 101 3.02 -19.70 2.40
C PRO A 101 4.24 -18.81 2.62
N LEU A 102 5.36 -19.09 1.96
CA LEU A 102 6.57 -18.28 2.06
C LEU A 102 6.33 -16.86 1.55
N SER A 103 5.67 -16.73 0.40
CA SER A 103 5.30 -15.41 -0.16
C SER A 103 4.35 -14.65 0.76
N ALA A 104 3.42 -15.36 1.41
CA ALA A 104 2.52 -14.77 2.39
C ALA A 104 3.29 -14.15 3.56
N ILE A 105 4.29 -14.85 4.08
CA ILE A 105 5.15 -14.36 5.16
C ILE A 105 6.00 -13.18 4.68
N GLU A 106 6.71 -13.32 3.56
CA GLU A 106 7.60 -12.28 3.01
C GLU A 106 6.84 -10.97 2.76
N VAL A 107 5.70 -11.04 2.09
CA VAL A 107 4.89 -9.84 1.79
C VAL A 107 4.29 -9.25 3.06
N SER A 108 3.85 -10.07 4.02
CA SER A 108 3.30 -9.56 5.28
C SER A 108 4.37 -8.87 6.12
N VAL A 109 5.55 -9.49 6.28
CA VAL A 109 6.69 -8.90 7.01
C VAL A 109 7.13 -7.60 6.35
N PHE A 110 7.32 -7.59 5.04
CA PHE A 110 7.67 -6.38 4.29
C PHE A 110 6.70 -5.23 4.57
N ASN A 111 5.39 -5.50 4.50
CA ASN A 111 4.37 -4.49 4.76
C ASN A 111 4.38 -4.00 6.22
N SER A 112 4.51 -4.90 7.18
CA SER A 112 4.56 -4.56 8.61
C SER A 112 5.82 -3.76 8.95
N VAL A 113 6.96 -4.07 8.34
CA VAL A 113 8.19 -3.28 8.49
C VAL A 113 7.98 -1.85 8.01
N PHE A 114 7.46 -1.64 6.78
CA PHE A 114 7.19 -0.29 6.27
C PHE A 114 6.21 0.48 7.15
N ASN A 115 5.11 -0.14 7.59
CA ASN A 115 4.14 0.49 8.47
C ASN A 115 4.77 0.81 9.83
N SER A 116 5.62 -0.07 10.37
CA SER A 116 6.33 0.16 11.63
C SER A 116 7.34 1.30 11.52
N VAL A 117 8.07 1.41 10.40
CA VAL A 117 8.96 2.56 10.16
C VAL A 117 8.15 3.86 10.14
N ASN A 118 6.98 3.89 9.48
CA ASN A 118 6.10 5.05 9.51
C ASN A 118 5.69 5.42 10.95
N SER A 119 5.24 4.45 11.74
CA SER A 119 4.84 4.68 13.13
C SER A 119 6.01 5.13 14.01
N LEU A 120 7.22 4.58 13.81
CA LEU A 120 8.44 4.96 14.52
C LEU A 120 8.88 6.38 14.19
N LEU A 121 8.93 6.73 12.90
CA LEU A 121 9.27 8.10 12.46
C LEU A 121 8.26 9.12 13.01
N PHE A 122 6.98 8.77 13.01
CA PHE A 122 5.96 9.64 13.60
C PHE A 122 6.11 9.79 15.12
N THR A 123 6.42 8.72 15.85
CA THR A 123 6.52 8.76 17.31
C THR A 123 7.83 9.36 17.82
N CYS A 124 8.84 9.52 16.99
CA CYS A 124 10.07 10.25 17.29
C CYS A 124 9.88 11.74 16.96
N SER A 125 10.07 12.63 17.95
CA SER A 125 9.86 14.08 17.79
C SER A 125 10.78 14.72 16.75
N MET A 126 11.93 14.11 16.46
CA MET A 126 12.89 14.63 15.48
C MET A 126 12.48 14.36 14.02
N THR A 127 11.64 13.35 13.79
CA THR A 127 11.26 12.89 12.45
C THR A 127 9.76 12.96 12.19
N SER A 128 8.98 13.31 13.21
CA SER A 128 7.52 13.36 13.11
C SER A 128 7.03 14.45 12.18
N ALA A 129 6.16 14.10 11.25
CA ALA A 129 5.49 15.08 10.39
C ALA A 129 4.57 16.04 11.14
N SER A 130 4.20 15.71 12.40
CA SER A 130 3.38 16.58 13.24
C SER A 130 4.15 17.74 13.88
N VAL A 131 5.49 17.69 13.86
CA VAL A 131 6.38 18.72 14.47
C VAL A 131 6.96 19.57 13.35
N ASN A 132 6.14 20.41 12.73
CA ASN A 132 6.56 21.26 11.62
C ASN A 132 6.15 22.74 11.79
N GLY A 133 5.68 23.14 12.99
CA GLY A 133 5.21 24.48 13.27
C GLY A 133 3.79 24.82 12.81
N GLU A 134 3.12 23.88 12.11
CA GLU A 134 1.74 24.06 11.69
C GLU A 134 0.75 23.57 12.76
N HIS A 135 -0.45 24.16 12.80
CA HIS A 135 -1.55 23.65 13.61
C HIS A 135 -2.19 22.43 12.95
N PHE A 136 -2.83 21.59 13.77
CA PHE A 136 -3.60 20.45 13.26
C PHE A 136 -4.83 20.92 12.44
N PRO A 137 -5.09 20.34 11.25
CA PRO A 137 -4.32 19.29 10.57
C PRO A 137 -3.13 19.86 9.76
N GLN A 138 -1.93 19.35 9.99
CA GLN A 138 -0.72 19.74 9.29
C GLN A 138 -0.77 19.38 7.80
N THR A 139 -0.10 20.18 6.96
CA THR A 139 -0.07 19.98 5.50
C THR A 139 0.40 18.58 5.08
N PRO A 140 1.47 17.98 5.67
CA PRO A 140 1.88 16.62 5.34
C PRO A 140 0.79 15.57 5.63
N LEU A 141 -0.01 15.77 6.69
CA LEU A 141 -1.13 14.88 7.00
C LEU A 141 -2.23 14.98 5.95
N LEU A 142 -2.61 16.20 5.56
CA LEU A 142 -3.67 16.43 4.56
C LEU A 142 -3.29 15.86 3.20
N VAL A 143 -2.12 16.24 2.70
CA VAL A 143 -1.63 15.76 1.39
C VAL A 143 -1.37 14.26 1.42
N GLY A 144 -0.75 13.76 2.49
CA GLY A 144 -0.51 12.33 2.68
C GLY A 144 -1.80 11.52 2.72
N SER A 145 -2.82 12.02 3.42
CA SER A 145 -4.15 11.37 3.46
C SER A 145 -4.83 11.36 2.10
N ALA A 146 -4.76 12.46 1.35
CA ALA A 146 -5.32 12.54 0.00
C ALA A 146 -4.63 11.54 -0.95
N LEU A 147 -3.28 11.51 -0.96
CA LEU A 147 -2.51 10.56 -1.76
C LEU A 147 -2.81 9.10 -1.36
N TYR A 148 -2.94 8.85 -0.06
CA TYR A 148 -3.29 7.52 0.45
C TYR A 148 -4.66 7.06 -0.08
N LEU A 149 -5.69 7.88 0.06
CA LEU A 149 -7.05 7.55 -0.38
C LEU A 149 -7.14 7.38 -1.90
N VAL A 150 -6.58 8.33 -2.66
CA VAL A 150 -6.53 8.25 -4.13
C VAL A 150 -5.76 7.01 -4.58
N GLY A 151 -4.63 6.72 -3.93
CA GLY A 151 -3.80 5.56 -4.27
C GLY A 151 -4.50 4.23 -4.00
N ILE A 152 -5.09 4.05 -2.81
CA ILE A 152 -5.85 2.83 -2.47
C ILE A 152 -7.04 2.64 -3.40
N PHE A 153 -7.79 3.70 -3.69
CA PHE A 153 -8.90 3.64 -4.62
C PHE A 153 -8.42 3.25 -6.02
N THR A 154 -7.41 3.92 -6.55
CA THR A 154 -6.88 3.67 -7.90
C THR A 154 -6.40 2.23 -8.05
N GLU A 155 -5.62 1.72 -7.11
CA GLU A 155 -5.13 0.34 -7.14
C GLU A 155 -6.28 -0.65 -7.06
N THR A 156 -7.15 -0.52 -6.05
CA THR A 156 -8.23 -1.49 -5.80
C THR A 156 -9.25 -1.48 -6.93
N PHE A 157 -9.68 -0.31 -7.37
CA PHE A 157 -10.70 -0.17 -8.40
C PHE A 157 -10.22 -0.63 -9.77
N SER A 158 -8.98 -0.30 -10.16
CA SER A 158 -8.42 -0.79 -11.43
C SER A 158 -8.32 -2.33 -11.46
N GLU A 159 -7.86 -2.93 -10.37
CA GLU A 159 -7.79 -4.39 -10.23
C GLU A 159 -9.18 -5.05 -10.27
N TRP A 160 -10.17 -4.44 -9.61
CA TRP A 160 -11.54 -4.89 -9.65
C TRP A 160 -12.13 -4.80 -11.08
N GLN A 161 -11.92 -3.69 -11.79
CA GLN A 161 -12.34 -3.55 -13.19
C GLN A 161 -11.75 -4.65 -14.07
N ARG A 162 -10.45 -4.92 -13.92
CA ARG A 162 -9.78 -6.00 -14.66
C ARG A 162 -10.36 -7.37 -14.31
N LEU A 163 -10.67 -7.62 -13.03
CA LEU A 163 -11.28 -8.86 -12.58
C LEU A 163 -12.67 -9.05 -13.21
N GLN A 164 -13.54 -8.02 -13.19
CA GLN A 164 -14.88 -8.11 -13.79
C GLN A 164 -14.79 -8.42 -15.30
N PHE A 165 -13.88 -7.78 -16.01
CA PHE A 165 -13.64 -8.09 -17.42
C PHE A 165 -13.25 -9.56 -17.64
N LYS A 166 -12.35 -10.08 -16.80
CA LYS A 166 -11.86 -11.48 -16.91
C LYS A 166 -12.89 -12.53 -16.48
N LYS A 167 -13.86 -12.17 -15.66
CA LYS A 167 -14.96 -13.09 -15.26
C LYS A 167 -15.91 -13.39 -16.42
N ASN A 168 -16.02 -12.52 -17.41
CA ASN A 168 -16.86 -12.76 -18.57
C ASN A 168 -16.18 -13.75 -19.52
N PRO A 169 -16.80 -14.94 -19.80
CA PRO A 169 -16.23 -15.95 -20.69
C PRO A 169 -15.92 -15.44 -22.10
N ALA A 170 -16.69 -14.48 -22.62
CA ALA A 170 -16.47 -13.86 -23.92
C ALA A 170 -15.13 -13.11 -24.01
N ASN A 171 -14.51 -12.79 -22.89
CA ASN A 171 -13.22 -12.09 -22.81
C ASN A 171 -12.04 -13.03 -22.54
N LYS A 172 -12.26 -14.35 -22.59
CA LYS A 172 -11.18 -15.35 -22.42
C LYS A 172 -10.08 -15.10 -23.45
N GLY A 173 -8.84 -14.99 -23.00
CA GLY A 173 -7.69 -14.74 -23.90
C GLY A 173 -7.52 -13.29 -24.35
N LYS A 174 -8.41 -12.37 -23.94
CA LYS A 174 -8.29 -10.95 -24.30
C LYS A 174 -7.54 -10.15 -23.23
N VAL A 175 -6.76 -9.15 -23.67
CA VAL A 175 -6.14 -8.17 -22.77
C VAL A 175 -7.16 -7.12 -22.35
N TYR A 176 -7.12 -6.72 -21.07
CA TYR A 176 -7.98 -5.63 -20.59
C TYR A 176 -7.28 -4.29 -20.79
N THR A 177 -7.93 -3.39 -21.54
CA THR A 177 -7.42 -2.06 -21.92
C THR A 177 -8.35 -0.92 -21.49
N GLY A 178 -9.46 -1.25 -20.82
CA GLY A 178 -10.50 -0.32 -20.42
C GLY A 178 -10.31 0.31 -19.03
N GLY A 179 -11.32 1.07 -18.61
CA GLY A 179 -11.35 1.69 -17.29
C GLY A 179 -10.11 2.54 -17.00
N LEU A 180 -9.55 2.41 -15.79
CA LEU A 180 -8.34 3.15 -15.41
C LEU A 180 -7.10 2.71 -16.20
N PHE A 181 -7.06 1.47 -16.72
CA PHE A 181 -5.93 0.98 -17.53
C PHE A 181 -5.78 1.70 -18.89
N ARG A 182 -6.77 2.48 -19.33
CA ARG A 182 -6.63 3.35 -20.51
C ARG A 182 -5.66 4.51 -20.30
N PHE A 183 -5.45 4.94 -19.05
CA PHE A 183 -4.60 6.07 -18.72
C PHE A 183 -3.13 5.67 -18.56
N ALA A 184 -2.87 4.52 -17.96
CA ALA A 184 -1.52 3.93 -17.87
C ALA A 184 -1.64 2.40 -17.75
N ARG A 185 -0.71 1.68 -18.39
CA ARG A 185 -0.75 0.20 -18.47
C ARG A 185 -0.60 -0.50 -17.14
N HIS A 186 0.02 0.16 -16.16
CA HIS A 186 0.24 -0.33 -14.81
C HIS A 186 -0.28 0.68 -13.77
N ILE A 187 -1.46 1.22 -14.01
CA ILE A 187 -2.10 2.23 -13.13
C ILE A 187 -2.32 1.71 -11.71
N ASN A 188 -2.49 0.40 -11.53
CA ASN A 188 -2.54 -0.24 -10.23
C ASN A 188 -1.21 -0.09 -9.46
N TYR A 189 -0.06 -0.16 -10.13
CA TYR A 189 1.25 0.10 -9.50
C TYR A 189 1.43 1.58 -9.15
N ALA A 190 0.90 2.49 -9.98
CA ALA A 190 0.85 3.91 -9.61
C ALA A 190 0.00 4.12 -8.35
N GLY A 191 -1.17 3.51 -8.27
CA GLY A 191 -2.02 3.53 -7.08
C GLY A 191 -1.29 3.02 -5.84
N TYR A 192 -0.58 1.88 -5.96
CA TYR A 192 0.25 1.34 -4.89
C TYR A 192 1.33 2.33 -4.44
N THR A 193 2.06 2.92 -5.38
CA THR A 193 3.10 3.91 -5.07
C THR A 193 2.53 5.13 -4.35
N LEU A 194 1.38 5.64 -4.82
CA LEU A 194 0.75 6.82 -4.23
C LEU A 194 0.33 6.59 -2.77
N TRP A 195 -0.36 5.49 -2.45
CA TRP A 195 -0.79 5.29 -1.08
C TRP A 195 0.37 4.97 -0.13
N ARG A 196 1.43 4.31 -0.62
CA ARG A 196 2.66 4.10 0.16
C ARG A 196 3.36 5.42 0.47
N ALA A 197 3.56 6.26 -0.55
CA ALA A 197 4.14 7.58 -0.39
C ALA A 197 3.27 8.48 0.49
N GLY A 198 1.94 8.43 0.33
CA GLY A 198 0.98 9.18 1.14
C GLY A 198 1.03 8.82 2.61
N TYR A 199 1.07 7.54 2.95
CA TYR A 199 1.22 7.10 4.34
C TYR A 199 2.57 7.54 4.93
N ALA A 200 3.65 7.38 4.18
CA ALA A 200 4.98 7.82 4.58
C ALA A 200 5.03 9.35 4.80
N LEU A 201 4.45 10.13 3.89
CA LEU A 201 4.35 11.59 3.99
C LEU A 201 3.58 12.01 5.24
N ALA A 202 2.43 11.40 5.51
CA ALA A 202 1.64 11.67 6.70
C ALA A 202 2.38 11.35 8.00
N ALA A 203 3.26 10.37 8.00
CA ALA A 203 4.00 9.94 9.19
C ALA A 203 5.33 10.69 9.42
N GLY A 204 6.19 10.72 8.40
CA GLY A 204 7.56 11.23 8.47
C GLY A 204 7.84 12.47 7.61
N GLY A 205 6.80 13.13 7.07
CA GLY A 205 6.91 14.37 6.33
C GLY A 205 7.39 14.20 4.88
N TRP A 206 7.64 15.33 4.22
CA TRP A 206 7.91 15.43 2.79
C TRP A 206 9.09 14.57 2.32
N THR A 207 10.20 14.61 3.05
CA THR A 207 11.41 13.84 2.71
C THR A 207 11.12 12.34 2.71
N TRP A 208 10.46 11.82 3.75
CA TRP A 208 10.15 10.41 3.85
C TRP A 208 9.12 9.97 2.80
N GLY A 209 8.10 10.79 2.56
CA GLY A 209 7.14 10.55 1.48
C GLY A 209 7.79 10.46 0.11
N ALA A 210 8.72 11.38 -0.20
CA ALA A 210 9.48 11.38 -1.45
C ALA A 210 10.40 10.17 -1.59
N ILE A 211 11.11 9.79 -0.54
CA ILE A 211 11.97 8.58 -0.52
C ILE A 211 11.14 7.33 -0.81
N VAL A 212 10.01 7.15 -0.12
CA VAL A 212 9.16 5.98 -0.30
C VAL A 212 8.52 5.97 -1.70
N GLY A 213 8.05 7.13 -2.19
CA GLY A 213 7.53 7.27 -3.54
C GLY A 213 8.56 6.92 -4.61
N ALA A 214 9.78 7.43 -4.47
CA ALA A 214 10.89 7.13 -5.37
C ALA A 214 11.28 5.64 -5.32
N PHE A 215 11.36 5.06 -4.12
CA PHE A 215 11.68 3.65 -3.92
C PHE A 215 10.70 2.73 -4.65
N PHE A 216 9.39 2.91 -4.46
CA PHE A 216 8.40 2.06 -5.13
C PHE A 216 8.30 2.33 -6.62
N SER A 217 8.43 3.59 -7.06
CA SER A 217 8.50 3.91 -8.49
C SER A 217 9.69 3.21 -9.16
N TYR A 218 10.88 3.32 -8.57
CA TYR A 218 12.07 2.66 -9.07
C TYR A 218 11.89 1.13 -9.13
N ASN A 219 11.39 0.51 -8.06
CA ASN A 219 11.18 -0.93 -8.00
C ASN A 219 10.21 -1.42 -9.10
N PHE A 220 9.10 -0.70 -9.31
CA PHE A 220 8.18 -1.04 -10.40
C PHE A 220 8.78 -0.81 -11.79
N ILE A 221 9.54 0.27 -11.98
CA ILE A 221 10.16 0.59 -13.28
C ILE A 221 11.27 -0.40 -13.62
N SER A 222 12.10 -0.79 -12.64
CA SER A 222 13.25 -1.68 -12.87
C SER A 222 12.88 -3.16 -12.96
N ASP A 223 11.90 -3.62 -12.19
CA ASP A 223 11.56 -5.04 -12.07
C ASP A 223 10.11 -5.36 -12.44
N GLY A 224 9.14 -4.75 -11.76
CA GLY A 224 7.73 -5.15 -11.88
C GLY A 224 7.15 -4.97 -13.28
N ILE A 225 7.39 -3.82 -13.90
CA ILE A 225 6.88 -3.48 -15.24
C ILE A 225 7.56 -4.32 -16.33
N PRO A 226 8.89 -4.46 -16.36
CA PRO A 226 9.57 -5.32 -17.35
C PRO A 226 9.11 -6.77 -17.29
N GLU A 227 8.99 -7.33 -16.08
CA GLU A 227 8.53 -8.72 -15.93
C GLU A 227 7.09 -8.91 -16.39
N LEU A 228 6.18 -7.99 -16.01
CA LEU A 228 4.79 -8.07 -16.42
C LEU A 228 4.63 -7.82 -17.94
N ASN A 229 5.43 -6.94 -18.53
CA ASN A 229 5.45 -6.72 -19.97
C ASN A 229 5.85 -8.00 -20.72
N ARG A 230 6.91 -8.71 -20.26
CA ARG A 230 7.33 -9.97 -20.85
C ARG A 230 6.20 -11.01 -20.79
N TYR A 231 5.62 -11.21 -19.61
CA TYR A 231 4.50 -12.13 -19.41
C TYR A 231 3.30 -11.78 -20.30
N CYS A 232 2.94 -10.50 -20.40
CA CYS A 232 1.81 -10.08 -21.23
C CYS A 232 2.10 -10.22 -22.73
N GLN A 233 3.36 -9.97 -23.15
CA GLN A 233 3.79 -10.16 -24.55
C GLN A 233 3.72 -11.63 -24.96
N GLU A 234 4.18 -12.54 -24.09
CA GLU A 234 4.12 -14.00 -24.33
C GLU A 234 2.67 -14.50 -24.36
N ARG A 235 1.81 -13.95 -23.49
CA ARG A 235 0.43 -14.42 -23.35
C ARG A 235 -0.54 -13.84 -24.37
N TYR A 236 -0.41 -12.58 -24.75
CA TYR A 236 -1.38 -11.84 -25.56
C TYR A 236 -0.84 -11.41 -26.92
N GLY A 237 0.46 -11.54 -27.18
CA GLY A 237 1.08 -11.27 -28.47
C GLY A 237 0.74 -9.89 -29.04
N GLU A 238 0.12 -9.89 -30.21
CA GLU A 238 -0.25 -8.67 -30.94
C GLU A 238 -1.24 -7.77 -30.19
N GLN A 239 -2.17 -8.36 -29.43
CA GLN A 239 -3.11 -7.56 -28.63
C GLN A 239 -2.37 -6.68 -27.61
N TRP A 240 -1.29 -7.21 -26.99
CA TRP A 240 -0.46 -6.45 -26.06
C TRP A 240 0.31 -5.34 -26.77
N GLN A 241 0.83 -5.60 -27.98
CA GLN A 241 1.52 -4.58 -28.77
C GLN A 241 0.58 -3.43 -29.15
N ASN A 242 -0.64 -3.74 -29.58
CA ASN A 242 -1.65 -2.75 -29.91
C ASN A 242 -2.06 -1.92 -28.68
N TYR A 243 -2.23 -2.55 -27.54
CA TYR A 243 -2.48 -1.85 -26.28
C TYR A 243 -1.33 -0.90 -25.90
N ARG A 244 -0.08 -1.31 -26.08
CA ARG A 244 1.10 -0.46 -25.84
C ARG A 244 1.14 0.78 -26.73
N LYS A 245 0.66 0.68 -27.98
CA LYS A 245 0.54 1.82 -28.91
C LYS A 245 -0.58 2.78 -28.48
N GLN A 246 -1.71 2.24 -28.04
CA GLN A 246 -2.87 3.04 -27.62
C GLN A 246 -2.65 3.73 -26.26
N THR A 247 -1.95 3.07 -25.34
CA THR A 247 -1.68 3.56 -23.99
C THR A 247 -0.16 3.62 -23.80
N PRO A 248 0.50 4.74 -24.16
CA PRO A 248 1.96 4.86 -24.11
C PRO A 248 2.51 4.91 -22.70
N TYR A 249 1.76 5.45 -21.75
CA TYR A 249 2.19 5.62 -20.36
C TYR A 249 2.24 4.27 -19.61
N LYS A 250 3.33 4.04 -18.90
CA LYS A 250 3.56 2.77 -18.21
C LYS A 250 3.04 2.79 -16.78
N LEU A 251 3.37 3.82 -16.00
CA LEU A 251 3.10 3.91 -14.56
C LEU A 251 2.19 5.10 -14.24
N PHE A 252 2.67 6.31 -14.44
CA PHE A 252 1.91 7.52 -14.18
C PHE A 252 1.40 8.13 -15.49
N PRO A 253 0.08 8.42 -15.58
CA PRO A 253 -0.48 9.07 -16.75
C PRO A 253 0.24 10.39 -17.05
N TYR A 254 0.54 10.63 -18.32
CA TYR A 254 1.21 11.82 -18.86
C TYR A 254 2.65 12.06 -18.39
N ILE A 255 3.23 11.17 -17.54
CA ILE A 255 4.61 11.31 -17.02
C ILE A 255 5.49 10.16 -17.53
N TYR A 256 5.11 8.91 -17.31
CA TYR A 256 5.92 7.74 -17.66
C TYR A 256 5.07 6.53 -18.07
#